data_267c4c9eaceabb9695ca42f29d6b1978
#
_entry.id   267c4c9eaceabb9695ca42f29d6b1978
#
_cell.length_a   1.000
_cell.length_b   1.000
_cell.length_c   1.000
_cell.angle_alpha   90.00
_cell.angle_beta   90.00
_cell.angle_gamma   90.00
#
_symmetry.space_group_name_H-M   'P 1'
#
loop_
_entity.id
_entity.type
_entity.pdbx_description
1 polymer ?
#
loop_
_entity_poly.entity_id
_entity_poly.type
_entity_poly.pdbx_seq_one_letter_code
_entity_poly.pdbx_strand_id
1 'polypeptide(L)'
;MKKLVDRVTYSLLNEAPIALGLPTLYRDYCRVCGSPSRRGRPWKLARGLVESWQIDSRWQRMIERREGLRCGECGSVSRFRYLARVVMDELGAPDPGYGSFADYANSEDFRRLRVAEVNGCGALHKYLDLNPELAYSEYGSEDPAVPSEDLTRLSYGDSEFDLVLTSDTLEHVPDLAGALGEIERILKPGGRHIFTVPAIWDGRMTRRRAVLDGDRIVHLYPPSYHGVWEDRSPDRLVFLEFGDDALDYLRTPGTDIRVRRHPGNPAISVFIAVKAGGPDEAGAG
;
A
#
# COMPACT_ATOMS: atom_id res chain seq x y z
N MET A 1 9.22 -26.63 18.50
CA MET A 1 9.35 -27.55 17.37
C MET A 1 8.06 -27.65 16.54
N LYS A 2 6.88 -27.93 17.10
CA LYS A 2 5.62 -28.03 16.34
C LYS A 2 5.26 -26.75 15.55
N LYS A 3 5.42 -25.56 16.14
CA LYS A 3 5.18 -24.25 15.48
C LYS A 3 6.16 -23.93 14.34
N LEU A 4 7.37 -24.46 14.35
CA LEU A 4 8.38 -24.26 13.32
C LEU A 4 8.09 -25.10 12.07
N VAL A 5 7.69 -26.35 12.28
CA VAL A 5 7.30 -27.27 11.20
C VAL A 5 6.07 -26.74 10.46
N ASP A 6 5.07 -26.23 11.22
CA ASP A 6 3.84 -25.68 10.64
C ASP A 6 4.10 -24.45 9.76
N ARG A 7 5.16 -23.67 10.00
CA ARG A 7 5.50 -22.45 9.27
C ARG A 7 6.33 -22.65 8.01
N VAL A 8 7.35 -23.52 8.06
CA VAL A 8 8.11 -23.91 6.85
C VAL A 8 7.17 -24.58 5.86
N THR A 9 6.31 -25.46 6.37
CA THR A 9 5.26 -26.11 5.57
C THR A 9 4.25 -25.09 5.04
N TYR A 10 3.91 -24.05 5.82
CA TYR A 10 2.98 -22.99 5.41
C TYR A 10 3.53 -22.12 4.27
N SER A 11 4.81 -21.69 4.33
CA SER A 11 5.43 -20.88 3.27
C SER A 11 5.55 -21.65 1.97
N LEU A 12 6.05 -22.87 2.02
CA LEU A 12 6.26 -23.70 0.83
C LEU A 12 4.95 -24.19 0.18
N LEU A 13 3.89 -24.43 0.97
CA LEU A 13 2.63 -24.95 0.46
C LEU A 13 1.63 -23.88 0.02
N ASN A 14 1.76 -22.63 0.49
CA ASN A 14 0.88 -21.53 0.05
C ASN A 14 1.41 -20.74 -1.15
N GLU A 15 2.70 -20.71 -1.39
CA GLU A 15 3.29 -20.00 -2.53
C GLU A 15 3.43 -20.91 -3.77
N ALA A 16 3.86 -22.13 -3.59
CA ALA A 16 3.99 -23.12 -4.69
C ALA A 16 2.65 -23.53 -5.33
N PRO A 17 1.54 -23.79 -4.60
CA PRO A 17 0.27 -24.18 -5.23
C PRO A 17 -0.35 -23.06 -6.06
N ILE A 18 -0.15 -21.78 -5.69
CA ILE A 18 -0.65 -20.62 -6.46
C ILE A 18 0.08 -20.54 -7.81
N ALA A 19 1.39 -20.78 -7.84
CA ALA A 19 2.18 -20.82 -9.06
C ALA A 19 1.82 -21.99 -9.98
N LEU A 20 1.37 -23.10 -9.40
CA LEU A 20 1.01 -24.33 -10.14
C LEU A 20 -0.50 -24.44 -10.45
N GLY A 21 -1.32 -23.47 -10.05
CA GLY A 21 -2.78 -23.49 -10.27
C GLY A 21 -3.53 -24.58 -9.50
N LEU A 22 -2.91 -25.21 -8.50
CA LEU A 22 -3.54 -26.22 -7.69
C LEU A 22 -4.49 -25.63 -6.65
N PRO A 23 -5.65 -26.26 -6.36
CA PRO A 23 -6.53 -25.81 -5.30
C PRO A 23 -5.81 -25.95 -3.95
N THR A 24 -5.67 -24.83 -3.22
CA THR A 24 -5.04 -24.83 -1.90
C THR A 24 -5.92 -25.58 -0.91
N LEU A 25 -5.43 -26.74 -0.44
CA LEU A 25 -6.06 -27.55 0.64
C LEU A 25 -5.87 -26.92 2.03
N TYR A 26 -5.08 -25.83 2.14
CA TYR A 26 -4.80 -25.15 3.40
C TYR A 26 -5.74 -23.97 3.62
N ARG A 27 -6.26 -23.85 4.84
CA ARG A 27 -7.00 -22.67 5.28
C ARG A 27 -6.07 -21.47 5.24
N ASP A 28 -6.31 -20.58 4.29
CA ASP A 28 -5.62 -19.30 4.20
C ASP A 28 -5.96 -18.42 5.40
N TYR A 29 -5.03 -18.25 6.29
CA TYR A 29 -5.16 -17.27 7.37
C TYR A 29 -5.09 -15.84 6.81
N CYS A 30 -5.90 -14.94 7.37
CA CYS A 30 -5.83 -13.53 7.06
C CYS A 30 -4.54 -12.92 7.63
N ARG A 31 -3.66 -12.40 6.77
CA ARG A 31 -2.39 -11.77 7.21
C ARG A 31 -2.60 -10.50 8.02
N VAL A 32 -3.79 -9.91 7.98
CA VAL A 32 -4.13 -8.75 8.80
C VAL A 32 -4.54 -9.19 10.20
N CYS A 33 -5.56 -10.04 10.34
CA CYS A 33 -6.15 -10.38 11.65
C CYS A 33 -5.89 -11.80 12.18
N GLY A 34 -5.15 -12.63 11.45
CA GLY A 34 -4.86 -14.01 11.84
C GLY A 34 -6.04 -15.01 11.71
N SER A 35 -7.23 -14.56 11.35
CA SER A 35 -8.43 -15.39 11.29
C SER A 35 -8.37 -16.37 10.10
N PRO A 36 -8.83 -17.64 10.28
CA PRO A 36 -9.01 -18.61 9.20
C PRO A 36 -10.30 -18.36 8.42
N SER A 37 -10.59 -17.10 8.11
CA SER A 37 -11.89 -16.71 7.57
C SER A 37 -12.11 -17.16 6.11
N ARG A 38 -13.38 -17.38 5.78
CA ARG A 38 -13.79 -17.58 4.39
C ARG A 38 -13.75 -16.25 3.66
N ARG A 39 -13.17 -16.23 2.47
CA ARG A 39 -13.14 -15.06 1.61
C ARG A 39 -14.48 -14.88 0.92
N GLY A 40 -14.96 -13.64 0.88
CA GLY A 40 -16.14 -13.26 0.13
C GLY A 40 -15.94 -13.39 -1.39
N ARG A 41 -16.97 -13.04 -2.16
CA ARG A 41 -16.89 -13.00 -3.63
C ARG A 41 -15.94 -11.88 -4.09
N PRO A 42 -15.28 -12.02 -5.26
CA PRO A 42 -14.56 -10.91 -5.88
C PRO A 42 -15.51 -9.70 -6.07
N TRP A 43 -14.96 -8.52 -5.79
CA TRP A 43 -15.61 -7.28 -6.21
C TRP A 43 -15.64 -7.21 -7.74
N LYS A 44 -16.64 -6.54 -8.30
CA LYS A 44 -16.75 -6.38 -9.74
C LYS A 44 -16.40 -4.96 -10.16
N LEU A 45 -15.47 -4.87 -11.10
CA LEU A 45 -15.08 -3.61 -11.69
C LEU A 45 -16.17 -3.11 -12.63
N ALA A 46 -16.55 -1.84 -12.47
CA ALA A 46 -17.54 -1.24 -13.34
C ALA A 46 -17.06 -1.23 -14.81
N ARG A 47 -17.96 -1.57 -15.74
CA ARG A 47 -17.63 -1.67 -17.16
C ARG A 47 -16.99 -0.39 -17.71
N GLY A 48 -17.50 0.78 -17.31
CA GLY A 48 -16.96 2.07 -17.73
C GLY A 48 -15.49 2.30 -17.28
N LEU A 49 -15.07 1.74 -16.14
CA LEU A 49 -13.67 1.77 -15.71
C LEU A 49 -12.80 0.85 -16.57
N VAL A 50 -13.28 -0.36 -16.89
CA VAL A 50 -12.57 -1.30 -17.79
C VAL A 50 -12.29 -0.65 -19.14
N GLU A 51 -13.29 0.02 -19.70
CA GLU A 51 -13.19 0.73 -20.98
C GLU A 51 -12.25 1.95 -20.88
N SER A 52 -12.39 2.77 -19.82
CA SER A 52 -11.55 3.95 -19.58
C SER A 52 -10.07 3.60 -19.39
N TRP A 53 -9.80 2.51 -18.67
CA TRP A 53 -8.42 2.05 -18.41
C TRP A 53 -7.86 1.18 -19.53
N GLN A 54 -8.67 0.83 -20.52
CA GLN A 54 -8.26 0.01 -21.67
C GLN A 54 -7.57 -1.28 -21.23
N ILE A 55 -8.11 -1.95 -20.21
CA ILE A 55 -7.58 -3.21 -19.68
C ILE A 55 -8.29 -4.41 -20.27
N ASP A 56 -7.53 -5.48 -20.45
CA ASP A 56 -8.08 -6.76 -20.91
C ASP A 56 -8.80 -7.53 -19.77
N SER A 57 -9.44 -8.62 -20.14
CA SER A 57 -10.18 -9.45 -19.18
C SER A 57 -9.28 -10.12 -18.12
N ARG A 58 -7.96 -10.27 -18.38
CA ARG A 58 -6.99 -10.81 -17.43
C ARG A 58 -6.73 -9.78 -16.33
N TRP A 59 -6.40 -8.54 -16.71
CA TRP A 59 -6.16 -7.44 -15.78
C TRP A 59 -7.42 -7.07 -15.01
N GLN A 60 -8.59 -7.06 -15.68
CA GLN A 60 -9.88 -6.87 -15.00
C GLN A 60 -10.03 -7.88 -13.84
N ARG A 61 -9.83 -9.18 -14.09
CA ARG A 61 -9.93 -10.21 -13.03
C ARG A 61 -8.89 -10.03 -11.93
N MET A 62 -7.69 -9.57 -12.25
CA MET A 62 -6.63 -9.30 -11.27
C MET A 62 -7.01 -8.16 -10.34
N ILE A 63 -7.53 -7.05 -10.88
CA ILE A 63 -8.00 -5.89 -10.12
C ILE A 63 -9.24 -6.27 -9.28
N GLU A 64 -10.18 -7.01 -9.83
CA GLU A 64 -11.35 -7.51 -9.10
C GLU A 64 -10.95 -8.38 -7.89
N ARG A 65 -9.87 -9.16 -8.00
CA ARG A 65 -9.32 -9.95 -6.88
C ARG A 65 -8.51 -9.10 -5.90
N ARG A 66 -7.84 -8.07 -6.38
CA ARG A 66 -7.09 -7.12 -5.57
C ARG A 66 -7.99 -6.42 -4.55
N GLU A 67 -9.15 -5.92 -5.01
CA GLU A 67 -10.12 -5.16 -4.23
C GLU A 67 -11.26 -6.03 -3.66
N GLY A 68 -11.34 -7.28 -4.10
CA GLY A 68 -12.31 -8.25 -3.64
C GLY A 68 -11.76 -9.25 -2.63
N LEU A 69 -12.45 -10.39 -2.49
CA LEU A 69 -12.06 -11.47 -1.59
C LEU A 69 -11.87 -11.00 -0.13
N ARG A 70 -12.85 -10.25 0.37
CA ARG A 70 -12.80 -9.68 1.73
C ARG A 70 -12.70 -10.76 2.80
N CYS A 71 -11.85 -10.52 3.79
CA CYS A 71 -11.84 -11.34 5.01
C CYS A 71 -13.18 -11.20 5.73
N GLY A 72 -13.80 -12.32 6.10
CA GLY A 72 -15.10 -12.31 6.81
C GLY A 72 -15.02 -11.71 8.21
N GLU A 73 -13.83 -11.66 8.81
CA GLU A 73 -13.62 -11.16 10.17
C GLU A 73 -13.26 -9.66 10.18
N CYS A 74 -12.17 -9.28 9.51
CA CYS A 74 -11.67 -7.90 9.57
C CYS A 74 -12.01 -7.08 8.30
N GLY A 75 -12.66 -7.66 7.30
CA GLY A 75 -13.02 -6.97 6.06
C GLY A 75 -11.85 -6.71 5.10
N SER A 76 -10.59 -7.07 5.45
CA SER A 76 -9.43 -6.78 4.61
C SER A 76 -9.54 -7.41 3.23
N VAL A 77 -9.23 -6.62 2.20
CA VAL A 77 -9.08 -7.08 0.81
C VAL A 77 -7.69 -7.66 0.56
N SER A 78 -7.47 -8.26 -0.62
CA SER A 78 -6.18 -8.91 -0.92
C SER A 78 -5.00 -7.94 -0.87
N ARG A 79 -5.18 -6.70 -1.32
CA ARG A 79 -4.18 -5.63 -1.28
C ARG A 79 -3.67 -5.39 0.14
N PHE A 80 -4.57 -5.18 1.09
CA PHE A 80 -4.21 -4.94 2.49
C PHE A 80 -3.53 -6.14 3.15
N ARG A 81 -3.93 -7.37 2.81
CA ARG A 81 -3.25 -8.57 3.33
C ARG A 81 -1.81 -8.68 2.85
N TYR A 82 -1.56 -8.28 1.60
CA TYR A 82 -0.20 -8.28 1.08
C TYR A 82 0.62 -7.11 1.62
N LEU A 83 0.02 -5.93 1.74
CA LEU A 83 0.65 -4.77 2.40
C LEU A 83 1.06 -5.13 3.84
N ALA A 84 0.17 -5.72 4.64
CA ALA A 84 0.46 -6.17 5.99
C ALA A 84 1.67 -7.13 6.04
N ARG A 85 1.72 -8.11 5.12
CA ARG A 85 2.86 -9.02 5.00
C ARG A 85 4.16 -8.27 4.71
N VAL A 86 4.15 -7.38 3.72
CA VAL A 86 5.34 -6.63 3.33
C VAL A 86 5.82 -5.73 4.47
N VAL A 87 4.91 -5.05 5.18
CA VAL A 87 5.27 -4.24 6.35
C VAL A 87 5.97 -5.09 7.42
N MET A 88 5.43 -6.26 7.76
CA MET A 88 6.07 -7.17 8.72
C MET A 88 7.45 -7.63 8.25
N ASP A 89 7.57 -8.04 6.98
CA ASP A 89 8.84 -8.52 6.42
C ASP A 89 9.90 -7.41 6.43
N GLU A 90 9.52 -6.17 6.08
CA GLU A 90 10.44 -5.03 5.95
C GLU A 90 10.87 -4.44 7.29
N LEU A 91 10.04 -4.52 8.30
CA LEU A 91 10.37 -4.02 9.64
C LEU A 91 11.10 -5.06 10.49
N GLY A 92 11.52 -6.19 9.89
CA GLY A 92 12.28 -7.21 10.56
C GLY A 92 11.49 -7.91 11.67
N ALA A 93 10.16 -8.01 11.50
CA ALA A 93 9.35 -8.82 12.39
C ALA A 93 9.97 -10.23 12.45
N PRO A 94 10.50 -10.67 13.61
CA PRO A 94 11.32 -11.85 13.66
C PRO A 94 10.53 -13.07 13.17
N ASP A 95 11.06 -13.76 12.14
CA ASP A 95 10.54 -15.07 11.76
C ASP A 95 11.08 -16.09 12.77
N PRO A 96 10.20 -16.82 13.42
CA PRO A 96 8.79 -17.12 13.21
C PRO A 96 7.84 -16.35 14.16
N GLY A 97 8.05 -15.04 14.40
CA GLY A 97 7.41 -14.27 15.45
C GLY A 97 5.90 -14.14 15.35
N TYR A 98 5.42 -13.45 14.32
CA TYR A 98 4.03 -13.02 14.31
C TYR A 98 3.21 -13.72 13.20
N GLY A 99 2.08 -14.32 13.58
CA GLY A 99 1.18 -14.99 12.65
C GLY A 99 0.38 -14.02 11.78
N SER A 100 0.15 -12.81 12.28
CA SER A 100 -0.63 -11.77 11.62
C SER A 100 -0.10 -10.37 11.95
N PHE A 101 -0.53 -9.38 11.17
CA PHE A 101 -0.23 -7.98 11.47
C PHE A 101 -0.86 -7.53 12.79
N ALA A 102 -2.03 -8.06 13.16
CA ALA A 102 -2.66 -7.81 14.45
C ALA A 102 -1.76 -8.25 15.63
N ASP A 103 -1.08 -9.39 15.50
CA ASP A 103 -0.14 -9.86 16.53
C ASP A 103 1.10 -8.95 16.58
N TYR A 104 1.62 -8.56 15.41
CA TYR A 104 2.79 -7.68 15.30
C TYR A 104 2.49 -6.26 15.81
N ALA A 105 1.35 -5.69 15.45
CA ALA A 105 0.94 -4.35 15.89
C ALA A 105 0.78 -4.25 17.43
N ASN A 106 0.48 -5.37 18.10
CA ASN A 106 0.42 -5.44 19.56
C ASN A 106 1.79 -5.65 20.24
N SER A 107 2.86 -5.90 19.48
CA SER A 107 4.19 -6.14 20.05
C SER A 107 4.86 -4.84 20.47
N GLU A 108 5.81 -4.95 21.40
CA GLU A 108 6.68 -3.83 21.78
C GLU A 108 7.53 -3.36 20.60
N ASP A 109 7.93 -4.29 19.71
CA ASP A 109 8.74 -3.98 18.52
C ASP A 109 8.04 -3.01 17.58
N PHE A 110 6.73 -3.16 17.40
CA PHE A 110 5.95 -2.23 16.56
C PHE A 110 5.55 -0.96 17.31
N ARG A 111 5.12 -1.09 18.57
CA ARG A 111 4.60 0.04 19.35
C ARG A 111 5.62 1.13 19.70
N ARG A 112 6.92 0.84 19.58
CA ARG A 112 8.01 1.83 19.73
C ARG A 112 8.29 2.63 18.46
N LEU A 113 7.74 2.20 17.30
CA LEU A 113 7.94 2.91 16.04
C LEU A 113 7.05 4.14 15.99
N ARG A 114 7.61 5.25 15.53
CA ARG A 114 6.81 6.41 15.17
C ARG A 114 6.27 6.21 13.77
N VAL A 115 4.96 6.11 13.64
CA VAL A 115 4.28 5.74 12.39
C VAL A 115 3.38 6.87 11.92
N ALA A 116 3.48 7.27 10.65
CA ALA A 116 2.49 8.10 9.98
C ALA A 116 1.64 7.25 9.05
N GLU A 117 0.32 7.33 9.19
CA GLU A 117 -0.66 6.80 8.26
C GLU A 117 -1.40 7.98 7.63
N VAL A 118 -1.14 8.24 6.33
CA VAL A 118 -1.78 9.33 5.60
C VAL A 118 -2.77 8.75 4.60
N ASN A 119 -4.04 9.09 4.76
CA ASN A 119 -5.20 8.46 4.11
C ASN A 119 -5.27 6.96 4.42
N GLY A 120 -6.25 6.55 5.15
CA GLY A 120 -6.37 5.27 5.82
C GLY A 120 -6.01 4.02 5.00
N CYS A 121 -5.20 3.14 5.59
CA CYS A 121 -4.83 1.85 5.02
C CYS A 121 -5.92 0.78 5.24
N GLY A 122 -7.20 1.18 5.22
CA GLY A 122 -8.37 0.32 5.32
C GLY A 122 -8.33 -0.57 6.57
N ALA A 123 -8.43 -1.89 6.38
CA ALA A 123 -8.48 -2.83 7.51
C ALA A 123 -7.20 -2.88 8.37
N LEU A 124 -6.08 -2.30 7.92
CA LEU A 124 -4.87 -2.18 8.74
C LEU A 124 -5.01 -1.10 9.80
N HIS A 125 -5.70 0.00 9.48
CA HIS A 125 -5.89 1.14 10.38
C HIS A 125 -6.31 0.71 11.79
N LYS A 126 -7.29 -0.17 11.91
CA LYS A 126 -7.76 -0.74 13.19
C LYS A 126 -6.62 -1.28 14.09
N TYR A 127 -5.55 -1.79 13.51
CA TYR A 127 -4.42 -2.36 14.23
C TYR A 127 -3.27 -1.37 14.36
N LEU A 128 -3.11 -0.48 13.38
CA LEU A 128 -2.19 0.66 13.47
C LEU A 128 -2.57 1.57 14.64
N ASP A 129 -3.86 1.81 14.85
CA ASP A 129 -4.42 2.63 15.93
C ASP A 129 -4.13 2.08 17.36
N LEU A 130 -3.63 0.85 17.46
CA LEU A 130 -3.11 0.31 18.73
C LEU A 130 -1.71 0.83 19.07
N ASN A 131 -1.02 1.48 18.13
CA ASN A 131 0.27 2.08 18.38
C ASN A 131 0.10 3.49 18.95
N PRO A 132 0.59 3.77 20.19
CA PRO A 132 0.46 5.09 20.82
C PRO A 132 1.22 6.20 20.08
N GLU A 133 2.18 5.83 19.22
CA GLU A 133 2.99 6.73 18.40
C GLU A 133 2.48 6.85 16.95
N LEU A 134 1.21 6.45 16.71
CA LEU A 134 0.57 6.66 15.41
C LEU A 134 0.17 8.12 15.21
N ALA A 135 0.62 8.71 14.12
CA ALA A 135 0.06 9.94 13.56
C ALA A 135 -0.85 9.56 12.37
N TYR A 136 -2.15 9.51 12.62
CA TYR A 136 -3.15 9.28 11.59
C TYR A 136 -3.69 10.61 11.06
N SER A 137 -3.85 10.72 9.75
CA SER A 137 -4.42 11.89 9.08
C SER A 137 -5.13 11.52 7.79
N GLU A 138 -6.04 12.37 7.33
CA GLU A 138 -6.71 12.25 6.03
C GLU A 138 -6.69 13.59 5.29
N TYR A 139 -6.57 13.55 3.97
CA TYR A 139 -6.68 14.75 3.15
C TYR A 139 -8.13 15.26 3.16
N GLY A 140 -8.30 16.56 3.47
CA GLY A 140 -9.61 17.20 3.48
C GLY A 140 -10.56 16.68 4.57
N SER A 141 -10.05 16.09 5.66
CA SER A 141 -10.87 15.62 6.77
C SER A 141 -11.71 16.75 7.35
N GLU A 142 -13.01 16.49 7.53
CA GLU A 142 -13.95 17.35 8.27
C GLU A 142 -14.13 16.89 9.73
N ASP A 143 -13.58 15.73 10.09
CA ASP A 143 -13.61 15.21 11.46
C ASP A 143 -12.54 15.91 12.30
N PRO A 144 -12.93 16.69 13.34
CA PRO A 144 -11.97 17.39 14.20
C PRO A 144 -11.03 16.45 14.99
N ALA A 145 -11.37 15.16 15.07
CA ALA A 145 -10.50 14.14 15.69
C ALA A 145 -9.42 13.60 14.71
N VAL A 146 -9.55 13.86 13.42
CA VAL A 146 -8.64 13.40 12.38
C VAL A 146 -8.00 14.60 11.69
N PRO A 147 -6.72 14.90 11.92
CA PRO A 147 -6.02 15.99 11.25
C PRO A 147 -6.11 15.89 9.73
N SER A 148 -6.28 17.04 9.08
CA SER A 148 -6.22 17.10 7.62
C SER A 148 -4.78 17.41 7.18
N GLU A 149 -4.18 16.51 6.41
CA GLU A 149 -2.83 16.65 5.88
C GLU A 149 -2.81 16.60 4.35
N ASP A 150 -2.06 17.49 3.75
CA ASP A 150 -1.74 17.47 2.33
C ASP A 150 -0.33 16.88 2.14
N LEU A 151 -0.22 15.77 1.40
CA LEU A 151 1.05 15.11 1.12
C LEU A 151 2.09 16.03 0.48
N THR A 152 1.67 17.11 -0.18
CA THR A 152 2.60 18.08 -0.79
C THR A 152 3.13 19.11 0.20
N ARG A 153 2.56 19.15 1.42
CA ARG A 153 2.93 20.08 2.49
C ARG A 153 2.51 19.53 3.85
N LEU A 154 3.21 18.51 4.32
CA LEU A 154 2.93 17.88 5.61
C LEU A 154 3.34 18.80 6.78
N SER A 155 2.50 18.86 7.82
CA SER A 155 2.78 19.67 9.03
C SER A 155 3.82 19.03 9.95
N TYR A 156 4.22 17.77 9.70
CA TYR A 156 5.16 17.02 10.51
C TYR A 156 6.60 17.54 10.41
N GLY A 157 7.39 17.30 11.46
CA GLY A 157 8.81 17.66 11.54
C GLY A 157 9.72 16.80 10.64
N ASP A 158 10.93 17.31 10.38
CA ASP A 158 11.95 16.56 9.64
C ASP A 158 12.41 15.35 10.43
N SER A 159 12.63 14.20 9.74
CA SER A 159 13.16 12.98 10.34
C SER A 159 12.38 12.52 11.59
N GLU A 160 11.07 12.58 11.51
CA GLU A 160 10.17 12.29 12.63
C GLU A 160 9.75 10.83 12.68
N PHE A 161 9.55 10.17 11.52
CA PHE A 161 8.91 8.86 11.44
C PHE A 161 9.87 7.73 11.04
N ASP A 162 9.67 6.57 11.67
CA ASP A 162 10.30 5.30 11.29
C ASP A 162 9.60 4.66 10.09
N LEU A 163 8.28 4.87 10.00
CA LEU A 163 7.41 4.31 8.98
C LEU A 163 6.37 5.33 8.53
N VAL A 164 6.24 5.50 7.22
CA VAL A 164 5.10 6.19 6.59
C VAL A 164 4.32 5.16 5.77
N LEU A 165 3.00 5.16 5.91
CA LEU A 165 2.07 4.30 5.17
C LEU A 165 1.10 5.15 4.37
N THR A 166 0.95 4.83 3.06
CA THR A 166 -0.13 5.32 2.20
C THR A 166 -0.67 4.17 1.36
N SER A 167 -1.93 4.23 0.96
CA SER A 167 -2.52 3.13 0.21
C SER A 167 -3.48 3.61 -0.86
N ASP A 168 -3.07 3.51 -2.13
CA ASP A 168 -3.80 4.02 -3.29
C ASP A 168 -4.15 5.52 -3.11
N THR A 169 -3.12 6.32 -2.87
CA THR A 169 -3.21 7.76 -2.58
C THR A 169 -2.42 8.58 -3.60
N LEU A 170 -1.18 8.15 -3.92
CA LEU A 170 -0.25 8.95 -4.74
C LEU A 170 -0.72 9.18 -6.17
N GLU A 171 -1.55 8.30 -6.72
CA GLU A 171 -2.16 8.49 -8.04
C GLU A 171 -3.13 9.67 -8.11
N HIS A 172 -3.60 10.13 -6.95
CA HIS A 172 -4.51 11.28 -6.80
C HIS A 172 -3.78 12.60 -6.55
N VAL A 173 -2.47 12.55 -6.30
CA VAL A 173 -1.68 13.74 -5.99
C VAL A 173 -1.18 14.40 -7.28
N PRO A 174 -1.57 15.65 -7.56
CA PRO A 174 -1.15 16.34 -8.79
C PRO A 174 0.36 16.63 -8.83
N ASP A 175 0.95 17.03 -7.71
CA ASP A 175 2.40 17.21 -7.52
C ASP A 175 2.99 16.00 -6.80
N LEU A 176 3.18 14.91 -7.54
CA LEU A 176 3.78 13.69 -7.01
C LEU A 176 5.20 13.92 -6.48
N ALA A 177 5.99 14.76 -7.15
CA ALA A 177 7.38 14.99 -6.74
C ALA A 177 7.45 15.74 -5.39
N GLY A 178 6.61 16.75 -5.21
CA GLY A 178 6.45 17.45 -3.95
C GLY A 178 6.02 16.52 -2.81
N ALA A 179 5.02 15.68 -3.06
CA ALA A 179 4.55 14.70 -2.07
C ALA A 179 5.63 13.69 -1.67
N LEU A 180 6.36 13.14 -2.63
CA LEU A 180 7.46 12.21 -2.33
C LEU A 180 8.61 12.89 -1.58
N GLY A 181 8.92 14.17 -1.91
CA GLY A 181 9.90 14.97 -1.19
C GLY A 181 9.51 15.22 0.28
N GLU A 182 8.23 15.53 0.53
CA GLU A 182 7.72 15.69 1.90
C GLU A 182 7.75 14.38 2.69
N ILE A 183 7.35 13.27 2.07
CA ILE A 183 7.45 11.94 2.70
C ILE A 183 8.92 11.61 3.03
N GLU A 184 9.86 11.88 2.10
CA GLU A 184 11.29 11.72 2.36
C GLU A 184 11.75 12.62 3.50
N ARG A 185 11.33 13.88 3.55
CA ARG A 185 11.70 14.85 4.60
C ARG A 185 11.33 14.34 5.99
N ILE A 186 10.09 13.88 6.16
CA ILE A 186 9.58 13.45 7.47
C ILE A 186 10.11 12.09 7.92
N LEU A 187 10.64 11.24 7.01
CA LEU A 187 11.25 9.97 7.37
C LEU A 187 12.60 10.19 8.07
N LYS A 188 12.86 9.41 9.10
CA LYS A 188 14.20 9.26 9.70
C LYS A 188 15.17 8.64 8.68
N PRO A 189 16.49 8.85 8.80
CA PRO A 189 17.48 8.03 8.12
C PRO A 189 17.19 6.53 8.37
N GLY A 190 17.17 5.71 7.31
CA GLY A 190 16.76 4.31 7.39
C GLY A 190 15.26 4.07 7.53
N GLY A 191 14.46 5.11 7.74
CA GLY A 191 13.00 5.03 7.77
C GLY A 191 12.40 4.62 6.41
N ARG A 192 11.18 4.11 6.43
CA ARG A 192 10.56 3.51 5.25
C ARG A 192 9.21 4.12 4.92
N HIS A 193 8.99 4.43 3.65
CA HIS A 193 7.65 4.59 3.11
C HIS A 193 7.24 3.28 2.45
N ILE A 194 6.21 2.62 2.98
CA ILE A 194 5.66 1.37 2.43
C ILE A 194 4.25 1.64 1.95
N PHE A 195 3.99 1.47 0.66
CA PHE A 195 2.76 1.97 0.08
C PHE A 195 2.26 1.13 -1.10
N THR A 196 1.01 1.38 -1.49
CA THR A 196 0.43 0.84 -2.72
C THR A 196 0.00 1.96 -3.65
N VAL A 197 0.12 1.71 -4.94
CA VAL A 197 -0.58 2.43 -6.01
C VAL A 197 -1.13 1.40 -6.99
N PRO A 198 -2.24 1.68 -7.69
CA PRO A 198 -2.69 0.84 -8.79
C PRO A 198 -1.68 0.91 -9.94
N ALA A 199 -0.95 -0.18 -10.17
CA ALA A 199 0.00 -0.26 -11.29
C ALA A 199 -0.36 -1.43 -12.22
N ILE A 200 -0.28 -1.22 -13.53
CA ILE A 200 -0.60 -2.20 -14.56
C ILE A 200 0.69 -2.56 -15.31
N TRP A 201 1.15 -3.80 -15.12
CA TRP A 201 2.41 -4.33 -15.64
C TRP A 201 2.14 -5.16 -16.91
N ASP A 202 1.78 -4.50 -18.01
CA ASP A 202 1.42 -5.14 -19.28
C ASP A 202 2.16 -4.56 -20.50
N GLY A 203 3.27 -3.87 -20.27
CA GLY A 203 4.06 -3.18 -21.28
C GLY A 203 3.67 -1.72 -21.49
N ARG A 204 2.63 -1.22 -20.81
CA ARG A 204 2.28 0.20 -20.88
C ARG A 204 3.17 1.05 -19.99
N MET A 205 3.40 2.28 -20.45
CA MET A 205 4.10 3.30 -19.65
C MET A 205 3.10 4.05 -18.78
N THR A 206 3.61 4.66 -17.70
CA THR A 206 2.84 5.55 -16.84
C THR A 206 2.23 6.69 -17.64
N ARG A 207 0.96 6.97 -17.41
CA ARG A 207 0.21 8.00 -18.13
C ARG A 207 -0.23 9.09 -17.16
N ARG A 208 0.16 10.33 -17.44
CA ARG A 208 -0.39 11.50 -16.77
C ARG A 208 -1.74 11.85 -17.38
N ARG A 209 -2.82 11.74 -16.60
CA ARG A 209 -4.21 11.97 -17.05
C ARG A 209 -4.67 13.40 -16.89
N ALA A 210 -4.13 14.10 -15.88
CA ALA A 210 -4.44 15.49 -15.60
C ALA A 210 -3.21 16.22 -15.05
N VAL A 211 -3.23 17.53 -15.14
CA VAL A 211 -2.25 18.45 -14.52
C VAL A 211 -2.98 19.61 -13.86
N LEU A 212 -2.32 20.28 -12.92
CA LEU A 212 -2.76 21.58 -12.45
C LEU A 212 -2.10 22.68 -13.27
N ASP A 213 -2.90 23.68 -13.67
CA ASP A 213 -2.47 24.95 -14.24
C ASP A 213 -3.01 26.04 -13.32
N GLY A 214 -2.20 26.49 -12.35
CA GLY A 214 -2.66 27.20 -11.18
C GLY A 214 -3.66 26.36 -10.39
N ASP A 215 -4.84 26.89 -10.09
CA ASP A 215 -5.91 26.17 -9.39
C ASP A 215 -6.83 25.38 -10.33
N ARG A 216 -6.53 25.39 -11.64
CA ARG A 216 -7.35 24.73 -12.65
C ARG A 216 -6.84 23.34 -12.97
N ILE A 217 -7.73 22.34 -12.91
CA ILE A 217 -7.45 21.00 -13.41
C ILE A 217 -7.58 20.98 -14.95
N VAL A 218 -6.51 20.61 -15.64
CA VAL A 218 -6.48 20.39 -17.09
C VAL A 218 -6.42 18.89 -17.34
N HIS A 219 -7.46 18.35 -17.95
CA HIS A 219 -7.54 16.95 -18.32
C HIS A 219 -6.82 16.69 -19.65
N LEU A 220 -5.81 15.79 -19.62
CA LEU A 220 -5.08 15.34 -20.83
C LEU A 220 -5.78 14.15 -21.48
N TYR A 221 -6.58 13.42 -20.70
CA TYR A 221 -7.43 12.28 -21.10
C TYR A 221 -8.79 12.41 -20.42
N PRO A 222 -9.82 11.64 -20.86
CA PRO A 222 -11.09 11.62 -20.17
C PRO A 222 -10.91 11.35 -18.67
N PRO A 223 -11.58 12.11 -17.78
CA PRO A 223 -11.40 11.98 -16.34
C PRO A 223 -11.60 10.54 -15.86
N SER A 224 -10.74 10.07 -14.97
CA SER A 224 -10.85 8.78 -14.29
C SER A 224 -10.92 9.00 -12.79
N TYR A 225 -11.83 8.33 -12.13
CA TYR A 225 -12.04 8.42 -10.70
C TYR A 225 -11.97 7.03 -10.08
N HIS A 226 -11.29 6.91 -8.94
CA HIS A 226 -11.24 5.67 -8.18
C HIS A 226 -12.33 5.65 -7.10
N GLY A 227 -12.67 4.45 -6.61
CA GLY A 227 -13.66 4.28 -5.56
C GLY A 227 -15.05 3.91 -6.09
N VAL A 228 -16.10 4.57 -5.58
CA VAL A 228 -17.46 4.36 -6.04
C VAL A 228 -17.65 5.08 -7.37
N TRP A 229 -18.16 4.38 -8.38
CA TRP A 229 -18.27 4.89 -9.77
C TRP A 229 -19.03 6.22 -9.88
N GLU A 230 -20.01 6.41 -9.01
CA GLU A 230 -20.85 7.61 -8.97
C GLU A 230 -20.19 8.79 -8.26
N ASP A 231 -19.18 8.53 -7.43
CA ASP A 231 -18.46 9.56 -6.68
C ASP A 231 -17.34 10.14 -7.55
N ARG A 232 -17.58 11.36 -8.00
CA ARG A 232 -16.66 12.16 -8.84
C ARG A 232 -16.07 13.35 -8.08
N SER A 233 -15.92 13.20 -6.77
CA SER A 233 -15.27 14.22 -5.96
C SER A 233 -13.83 14.47 -6.46
N PRO A 234 -13.32 15.71 -6.41
CA PRO A 234 -12.00 16.07 -6.92
C PRO A 234 -10.86 15.26 -6.31
N ASP A 235 -10.96 14.89 -5.04
CA ASP A 235 -10.00 14.06 -4.30
C ASP A 235 -9.88 12.62 -4.82
N ARG A 236 -10.85 12.15 -5.63
CA ARG A 236 -10.84 10.82 -6.27
C ARG A 236 -10.37 10.84 -7.73
N LEU A 237 -10.05 12.03 -8.25
CA LEU A 237 -9.52 12.16 -9.59
C LEU A 237 -8.14 11.53 -9.69
N VAL A 238 -7.93 10.72 -10.72
CA VAL A 238 -6.63 10.10 -11.01
C VAL A 238 -5.81 11.06 -11.87
N PHE A 239 -4.68 11.52 -11.33
CA PHE A 239 -3.68 12.30 -12.06
C PHE A 239 -2.68 11.42 -12.78
N LEU A 240 -2.36 10.24 -12.21
CA LEU A 240 -1.37 9.30 -12.76
C LEU A 240 -1.92 7.87 -12.80
N GLU A 241 -1.81 7.23 -13.95
CA GLU A 241 -1.98 5.79 -14.12
C GLU A 241 -0.60 5.16 -14.25
N PHE A 242 -0.18 4.40 -13.24
CA PHE A 242 1.16 3.81 -13.21
C PHE A 242 1.27 2.58 -14.10
N GLY A 243 2.36 2.52 -14.88
CA GLY A 243 2.72 1.44 -15.78
C GLY A 243 4.05 0.78 -15.41
N ASP A 244 4.73 0.18 -16.39
CA ASP A 244 5.97 -0.58 -16.19
C ASP A 244 7.15 0.28 -15.72
N ASP A 245 7.09 1.58 -15.92
CA ASP A 245 8.04 2.60 -15.49
C ASP A 245 7.64 3.29 -14.16
N ALA A 246 6.72 2.71 -13.39
CA ALA A 246 6.23 3.31 -12.15
C ALA A 246 7.37 3.67 -11.17
N LEU A 247 8.44 2.86 -11.11
CA LEU A 247 9.58 3.13 -10.22
C LEU A 247 10.32 4.42 -10.59
N ASP A 248 10.35 4.81 -11.87
CA ASP A 248 11.01 6.04 -12.31
C ASP A 248 10.25 7.28 -11.83
N TYR A 249 8.93 7.20 -11.74
CA TYR A 249 8.07 8.26 -11.20
C TYR A 249 8.08 8.33 -9.67
N LEU A 250 8.26 7.19 -9.01
CA LEU A 250 8.15 7.06 -7.55
C LEU A 250 9.49 7.20 -6.83
N ARG A 251 10.59 7.43 -7.56
CA ARG A 251 11.94 7.58 -7.01
C ARG A 251 12.20 9.03 -6.60
N THR A 252 12.86 9.22 -5.47
CA THR A 252 13.49 10.49 -5.07
C THR A 252 15.01 10.29 -4.94
N PRO A 253 15.80 11.37 -5.00
CA PRO A 253 17.26 11.26 -4.87
C PRO A 253 17.73 10.66 -3.53
N GLY A 254 16.98 10.87 -2.46
CA GLY A 254 17.34 10.44 -1.10
C GLY A 254 16.76 9.10 -0.67
N THR A 255 16.07 8.38 -1.59
CA THR A 255 15.49 7.06 -1.25
C THR A 255 15.94 5.97 -2.21
N ASP A 256 16.17 4.77 -1.65
CA ASP A 256 16.22 3.53 -2.45
C ASP A 256 14.82 2.93 -2.52
N ILE A 257 14.30 2.79 -3.75
CA ILE A 257 12.95 2.29 -3.99
C ILE A 257 12.96 0.95 -4.71
N ARG A 258 12.10 0.04 -4.24
CA ARG A 258 11.83 -1.26 -4.87
C ARG A 258 10.36 -1.62 -4.81
N VAL A 259 9.94 -2.55 -5.64
CA VAL A 259 8.58 -3.08 -5.67
C VAL A 259 8.53 -4.57 -5.38
N ARG A 260 7.62 -4.98 -4.50
CA ARG A 260 7.26 -6.39 -4.28
C ARG A 260 5.89 -6.64 -4.91
N ARG A 261 5.85 -7.48 -5.93
CA ARG A 261 4.61 -7.91 -6.59
C ARG A 261 4.15 -9.24 -6.05
N HIS A 262 2.86 -9.37 -5.77
CA HIS A 262 2.30 -10.64 -5.32
C HIS A 262 2.42 -11.70 -6.44
N PRO A 263 3.04 -12.88 -6.19
CA PRO A 263 3.35 -13.86 -7.24
C PRO A 263 2.13 -14.32 -8.05
N GLY A 264 0.98 -14.49 -7.41
CA GLY A 264 -0.26 -14.95 -8.06
C GLY A 264 -1.16 -13.82 -8.58
N ASN A 265 -0.82 -12.54 -8.33
CA ASN A 265 -1.60 -11.40 -8.79
C ASN A 265 -0.74 -10.13 -8.85
N PRO A 266 -0.05 -9.84 -9.95
CA PRO A 266 0.83 -8.66 -10.07
C PRO A 266 0.09 -7.31 -9.95
N ALA A 267 -1.22 -7.25 -10.07
CA ALA A 267 -1.99 -6.04 -9.74
C ALA A 267 -1.90 -5.68 -8.24
N ILE A 268 -1.47 -6.62 -7.38
CA ILE A 268 -1.15 -6.36 -5.98
C ILE A 268 0.35 -6.10 -5.90
N SER A 269 0.71 -4.82 -5.92
CA SER A 269 2.09 -4.35 -5.82
C SER A 269 2.24 -3.49 -4.57
N VAL A 270 3.31 -3.70 -3.81
CA VAL A 270 3.70 -2.89 -2.67
C VAL A 270 5.06 -2.29 -2.97
N PHE A 271 5.17 -1.00 -2.86
CA PHE A 271 6.40 -0.24 -3.06
C PHE A 271 7.04 0.04 -1.69
N ILE A 272 8.35 -0.01 -1.66
CA ILE A 272 9.14 0.24 -0.47
C ILE A 272 10.23 1.24 -0.85
N ALA A 273 10.15 2.46 -0.30
CA ALA A 273 11.19 3.47 -0.39
C ALA A 273 11.87 3.57 0.98
N VAL A 274 13.18 3.44 1.00
CA VAL A 274 14.00 3.53 2.23
C VAL A 274 14.83 4.80 2.13
N LYS A 275 14.69 5.71 3.11
CA LYS A 275 15.53 6.91 3.17
C LYS A 275 16.98 6.54 3.44
N ALA A 276 17.89 7.07 2.64
CA ALA A 276 19.31 6.85 2.83
C ALA A 276 19.77 7.22 4.26
N GLY A 277 20.68 6.46 4.82
CA GLY A 277 21.35 6.80 6.08
C GLY A 277 22.10 8.13 5.94
N GLY A 278 22.15 8.91 7.02
CA GLY A 278 22.99 10.10 7.03
C GLY A 278 24.47 9.76 6.87
N PRO A 279 25.33 10.73 6.54
CA PRO A 279 26.75 10.50 6.28
C PRO A 279 27.54 9.90 7.45
N ASP A 280 26.97 9.82 8.64
CA ASP A 280 27.68 9.33 9.85
C ASP A 280 27.60 7.81 10.06
N GLU A 281 26.78 7.04 9.30
CA GLU A 281 26.70 5.57 9.47
C GLU A 281 27.62 4.78 8.54
N ALA A 282 28.34 5.42 7.63
CA ALA A 282 29.27 4.77 6.70
C ALA A 282 30.64 4.41 7.33
N GLY A 283 30.85 4.66 8.62
CA GLY A 283 32.14 4.55 9.30
C GLY A 283 32.27 3.52 10.44
N ALA A 284 31.23 2.72 10.71
CA ALA A 284 31.27 1.70 11.76
C ALA A 284 31.02 0.30 11.18
N GLY A 285 31.99 -0.21 10.45
CA GLY A 285 32.03 -1.57 9.91
C GLY A 285 33.43 -2.15 10.06
#